data_dfe6d5ae2366ddd9712fa57da9cd6c07
#
_entry.id   dfe6d5ae2366ddd9712fa57da9cd6c07
#
_cell.length_a   1.000
_cell.length_b   1.000
_cell.length_c   1.000
_cell.angle_alpha   90.00
_cell.angle_beta   90.00
_cell.angle_gamma   90.00
#
_symmetry.space_group_name_H-M   'P 1'
#
loop_
_entity.id
_entity.type
_entity.pdbx_description
1 polymer ?
#
loop_
_entity_poly.entity_id
_entity_poly.type
_entity_poly.pdbx_seq_one_letter_code
_entity_poly.pdbx_strand_id
1 'polypeptide(L)'
;MERTDFSAKCKIKKGDEIMDHVENLREWMKNEGYDGIVLSRRDNFTWVSGGAKNAVCTNTEVGIGNYVIDAERIRLLADSSDAPRMGKEQNPLEGETILVPWYTFMDEYVSKMAEGKIFVSDTGIAGTKNVQEELVRLRMQLCPEEVLRYREIGQTCAKIVEGVCRDARPGQTEEEVASELKCRCLKEGVSPDCVLVGSDERILNYRHPVPTDKKIENSLMVVLGGEKYGLNISMTRIVYFGPVPEEIKERYEKTAYIFACMQCMMKEGMSYQEYFAKVQKLYEEAGYDGEWKLHHQGGPTGYACREFVVTPETSSEIHEGEAFAWNPTIQGTKCEETTYLTAEGIETFTRTKDWPCREVETPYGDYEVADILRK
;
A
#
# COMPACT_ATOMS: atom_id res chain seq x y z
N MET A 1 -9.57 37.23 6.87
CA MET A 1 -10.08 36.11 6.05
C MET A 1 -9.94 34.86 6.88
N GLU A 2 -11.07 34.31 7.29
CA GLU A 2 -11.21 33.33 8.35
C GLU A 2 -10.62 31.98 7.91
N ARG A 3 -9.77 31.40 8.79
CA ARG A 3 -9.34 30.03 8.71
C ARG A 3 -10.54 29.15 9.06
N THR A 4 -11.10 28.47 8.09
CA THR A 4 -12.09 27.41 8.33
C THR A 4 -11.42 26.26 9.07
N ASP A 5 -11.80 26.14 10.33
CA ASP A 5 -11.42 25.06 11.26
C ASP A 5 -12.12 23.76 10.83
N PHE A 6 -11.38 22.86 10.17
CA PHE A 6 -11.85 21.53 9.74
C PHE A 6 -11.84 20.51 10.89
N SER A 7 -12.08 20.95 12.12
CA SER A 7 -12.27 20.05 13.27
C SER A 7 -13.75 19.72 13.55
N ALA A 8 -14.56 19.56 12.52
CA ALA A 8 -15.87 18.94 12.68
C ALA A 8 -15.68 17.46 12.94
N LYS A 9 -15.74 17.06 14.21
CA LYS A 9 -15.78 15.69 14.70
C LYS A 9 -16.94 14.94 14.07
N CYS A 10 -16.73 14.35 12.89
CA CYS A 10 -17.60 13.31 12.38
C CYS A 10 -17.37 12.08 13.28
N LYS A 11 -18.24 11.89 14.25
CA LYS A 11 -18.30 10.66 15.05
C LYS A 11 -18.99 9.59 14.21
N ILE A 12 -18.32 9.09 13.18
CA ILE A 12 -18.76 7.89 12.49
C ILE A 12 -18.52 6.73 13.44
N LYS A 13 -19.55 5.95 13.70
CA LYS A 13 -19.43 4.79 14.58
C LYS A 13 -18.65 3.72 13.83
N LYS A 14 -17.65 3.13 14.45
CA LYS A 14 -16.76 2.07 13.95
C LYS A 14 -17.50 0.85 13.33
N GLY A 15 -18.83 0.85 13.27
CA GLY A 15 -19.68 -0.20 12.70
C GLY A 15 -20.22 0.12 11.31
N ASP A 16 -20.26 1.38 10.91
CA ASP A 16 -20.95 1.76 9.67
C ASP A 16 -20.11 1.34 8.45
N GLU A 17 -18.79 1.57 8.45
CA GLU A 17 -17.84 1.13 7.42
C GLU A 17 -17.85 -0.39 7.15
N ILE A 18 -17.84 -1.18 8.22
CA ILE A 18 -17.81 -2.65 8.13
C ILE A 18 -19.08 -3.18 7.48
N MET A 19 -20.21 -2.58 7.80
CA MET A 19 -21.49 -2.95 7.19
C MET A 19 -21.53 -2.57 5.71
N ASP A 20 -20.95 -1.41 5.34
CA ASP A 20 -20.87 -0.97 3.94
C ASP A 20 -20.05 -1.94 3.08
N HIS A 21 -18.91 -2.43 3.57
CA HIS A 21 -18.09 -3.42 2.84
C HIS A 21 -18.83 -4.75 2.63
N VAL A 22 -19.53 -5.24 3.66
CA VAL A 22 -20.30 -6.48 3.55
C VAL A 22 -21.49 -6.30 2.62
N GLU A 23 -22.18 -5.16 2.66
CA GLU A 23 -23.33 -4.85 1.78
C GLU A 23 -22.88 -4.73 0.32
N ASN A 24 -21.79 -4.00 0.05
CA ASN A 24 -21.20 -3.90 -1.29
C ASN A 24 -20.80 -5.28 -1.84
N LEU A 25 -20.17 -6.12 -1.00
CA LEU A 25 -19.81 -7.48 -1.36
C LEU A 25 -21.03 -8.34 -1.67
N ARG A 26 -22.10 -8.24 -0.89
CA ARG A 26 -23.37 -8.95 -1.13
C ARG A 26 -24.08 -8.48 -2.39
N GLU A 27 -24.08 -7.18 -2.66
CA GLU A 27 -24.65 -6.62 -3.89
C GLU A 27 -23.89 -7.12 -5.12
N TRP A 28 -22.55 -7.10 -5.06
CA TRP A 28 -21.70 -7.65 -6.11
C TRP A 28 -21.98 -9.13 -6.33
N MET A 29 -22.00 -9.96 -5.27
CA MET A 29 -22.33 -11.40 -5.39
C MET A 29 -23.69 -11.63 -6.05
N LYS A 30 -24.69 -10.84 -5.67
CA LYS A 30 -26.05 -10.92 -6.25
C LYS A 30 -26.05 -10.61 -7.75
N ASN A 31 -25.30 -9.58 -8.16
CA ASN A 31 -25.23 -9.16 -9.56
C ASN A 31 -24.50 -10.20 -10.43
N GLU A 32 -23.48 -10.86 -9.87
CA GLU A 32 -22.72 -11.93 -10.53
C GLU A 32 -23.40 -13.32 -10.43
N GLY A 33 -24.47 -13.45 -9.65
CA GLY A 33 -25.18 -14.71 -9.46
C GLY A 33 -24.48 -15.71 -8.54
N TYR A 34 -23.67 -15.22 -7.58
CA TYR A 34 -22.99 -16.03 -6.57
C TYR A 34 -23.85 -16.15 -5.30
N ASP A 35 -23.92 -17.36 -4.73
CA ASP A 35 -24.64 -17.63 -3.49
C ASP A 35 -23.80 -17.35 -2.23
N GLY A 36 -22.47 -17.31 -2.36
CA GLY A 36 -21.60 -17.03 -1.25
C GLY A 36 -20.13 -16.89 -1.65
N ILE A 37 -19.35 -16.34 -0.74
CA ILE A 37 -17.90 -16.13 -0.92
C ILE A 37 -17.11 -16.59 0.30
N VAL A 38 -15.91 -17.08 0.04
CA VAL A 38 -14.90 -17.41 1.09
C VAL A 38 -13.72 -16.48 0.95
N LEU A 39 -13.43 -15.73 2.01
CA LEU A 39 -12.30 -14.80 2.11
C LEU A 39 -11.25 -15.38 3.05
N SER A 40 -10.19 -15.90 2.49
CA SER A 40 -9.07 -16.57 3.16
C SER A 40 -7.80 -15.71 3.17
N ARG A 41 -7.63 -14.84 2.17
CA ARG A 41 -6.48 -13.95 2.08
C ARG A 41 -6.52 -12.89 3.17
N ARG A 42 -5.34 -12.53 3.68
CA ARG A 42 -5.19 -11.54 4.75
C ARG A 42 -5.73 -10.17 4.34
N ASP A 43 -5.45 -9.74 3.12
CA ASP A 43 -5.86 -8.47 2.55
C ASP A 43 -7.40 -8.35 2.50
N ASN A 44 -8.11 -9.32 1.92
CA ASN A 44 -9.57 -9.31 1.82
C ASN A 44 -10.25 -9.49 3.18
N PHE A 45 -9.70 -10.35 4.05
CA PHE A 45 -10.18 -10.51 5.41
C PHE A 45 -10.11 -9.19 6.18
N THR A 46 -8.98 -8.51 6.09
CA THR A 46 -8.77 -7.23 6.79
C THR A 46 -9.65 -6.13 6.21
N TRP A 47 -9.82 -6.09 4.89
CA TRP A 47 -10.72 -5.15 4.22
C TRP A 47 -12.16 -5.32 4.70
N VAL A 48 -12.76 -6.49 4.55
CA VAL A 48 -14.17 -6.72 4.88
C VAL A 48 -14.46 -6.53 6.36
N SER A 49 -13.45 -6.72 7.22
CA SER A 49 -13.57 -6.60 8.68
C SER A 49 -13.14 -5.24 9.23
N GLY A 50 -12.80 -4.27 8.37
CA GLY A 50 -12.38 -2.93 8.80
C GLY A 50 -11.12 -2.93 9.66
N GLY A 51 -10.14 -3.79 9.36
CA GLY A 51 -8.81 -3.78 9.97
C GLY A 51 -8.50 -4.93 10.94
N ALA A 52 -9.31 -5.99 11.03
CA ALA A 52 -8.98 -7.17 11.83
C ALA A 52 -7.81 -7.96 11.20
N LYS A 53 -6.99 -8.58 12.06
CA LYS A 53 -5.76 -9.26 11.64
C LYS A 53 -6.00 -10.75 11.43
N ASN A 54 -5.74 -11.24 10.24
CA ASN A 54 -5.84 -12.65 9.88
C ASN A 54 -4.46 -13.31 9.76
N ALA A 55 -3.68 -13.31 10.84
CA ALA A 55 -2.35 -13.88 10.80
C ALA A 55 -1.85 -14.35 12.16
N VAL A 56 -1.04 -15.40 12.14
CA VAL A 56 -0.03 -15.74 13.16
C VAL A 56 1.35 -15.49 12.53
N CYS A 57 1.58 -16.06 11.33
CA CYS A 57 2.78 -15.77 10.54
C CYS A 57 2.46 -14.65 9.53
N THR A 58 3.34 -13.64 9.45
CA THR A 58 3.14 -12.47 8.59
C THR A 58 3.70 -12.63 7.18
N ASN A 59 4.41 -13.71 6.91
CA ASN A 59 5.04 -14.01 5.62
C ASN A 59 4.17 -14.89 4.68
N THR A 60 2.87 -14.99 4.96
CA THR A 60 1.90 -15.71 4.14
C THR A 60 0.83 -14.76 3.62
N GLU A 61 0.35 -14.97 2.40
CA GLU A 61 -0.78 -14.21 1.84
C GLU A 61 -2.12 -14.72 2.37
N VAL A 62 -2.23 -16.04 2.54
CA VAL A 62 -3.41 -16.69 3.11
C VAL A 62 -3.30 -16.66 4.63
N GLY A 63 -4.38 -16.27 5.28
CA GLY A 63 -4.48 -16.19 6.74
C GLY A 63 -4.90 -17.51 7.38
N ILE A 64 -5.16 -17.44 8.68
CA ILE A 64 -5.55 -18.60 9.51
C ILE A 64 -7.06 -18.72 9.70
N GLY A 65 -7.80 -17.64 9.45
CA GLY A 65 -9.26 -17.60 9.49
C GLY A 65 -9.85 -17.36 8.10
N ASN A 66 -11.07 -17.85 7.90
CA ASN A 66 -11.78 -17.71 6.65
C ASN A 66 -13.16 -17.14 6.93
N TYR A 67 -13.49 -15.96 6.40
CA TYR A 67 -14.87 -15.53 6.39
C TYR A 67 -15.62 -16.25 5.28
N VAL A 68 -16.76 -16.84 5.62
CA VAL A 68 -17.72 -17.38 4.69
C VAL A 68 -18.99 -16.53 4.78
N ILE A 69 -19.23 -15.76 3.73
CA ILE A 69 -20.32 -14.78 3.68
C ILE A 69 -21.31 -15.20 2.59
N ASP A 70 -22.57 -15.35 2.96
CA ASP A 70 -23.69 -15.52 2.04
C ASP A 70 -24.72 -14.38 2.22
N ALA A 71 -25.83 -14.43 1.52
CA ALA A 71 -26.86 -13.39 1.56
C ALA A 71 -27.40 -13.12 2.98
N GLU A 72 -27.42 -14.13 3.84
CA GLU A 72 -28.06 -14.06 5.16
C GLU A 72 -27.07 -14.13 6.31
N ARG A 73 -25.94 -14.83 6.13
CA ARG A 73 -25.05 -15.23 7.23
C ARG A 73 -23.60 -14.83 7.00
N ILE A 74 -22.92 -14.58 8.09
CA ILE A 74 -21.47 -14.43 8.16
C ILE A 74 -20.96 -15.50 9.11
N ARG A 75 -19.95 -16.25 8.68
CA ARG A 75 -19.30 -17.28 9.49
C ARG A 75 -17.79 -17.06 9.43
N LEU A 76 -17.13 -17.25 10.57
CA LEU A 76 -15.69 -17.25 10.69
C LEU A 76 -15.22 -18.66 10.96
N LEU A 77 -14.58 -19.28 10.00
CA LEU A 77 -13.95 -20.60 10.16
C LEU A 77 -12.49 -20.42 10.54
N ALA A 78 -12.07 -21.07 11.62
CA ALA A 78 -10.66 -21.16 12.01
C ALA A 78 -10.39 -22.51 12.66
N ASP A 79 -9.14 -22.93 12.63
CA ASP A 79 -8.80 -24.19 13.31
C ASP A 79 -8.91 -24.06 14.83
N SER A 80 -8.92 -25.22 15.50
CA SER A 80 -9.13 -25.30 16.97
C SER A 80 -8.06 -24.57 17.79
N SER A 81 -6.88 -24.30 17.21
CA SER A 81 -5.81 -23.55 17.88
C SER A 81 -6.13 -22.06 17.92
N ASP A 82 -6.69 -21.52 16.84
CA ASP A 82 -6.87 -20.09 16.63
C ASP A 82 -8.33 -19.63 16.74
N ALA A 83 -9.33 -20.50 16.57
CA ALA A 83 -10.74 -20.14 16.59
C ALA A 83 -11.16 -19.35 17.85
N PRO A 84 -10.70 -19.69 19.09
CA PRO A 84 -11.07 -18.90 20.26
C PRO A 84 -10.57 -17.46 20.23
N ARG A 85 -9.33 -17.22 19.74
CA ARG A 85 -8.74 -15.90 19.59
C ARG A 85 -9.39 -15.14 18.44
N MET A 86 -9.51 -15.78 17.28
CA MET A 86 -10.11 -15.18 16.10
C MET A 86 -11.55 -14.76 16.37
N GLY A 87 -12.36 -15.62 16.96
CA GLY A 87 -13.76 -15.33 17.27
C GLY A 87 -13.94 -14.20 18.28
N LYS A 88 -13.02 -14.06 19.25
CA LYS A 88 -13.12 -13.05 20.29
C LYS A 88 -12.48 -11.71 19.95
N GLU A 89 -11.34 -11.74 19.26
CA GLU A 89 -10.48 -10.57 19.07
C GLU A 89 -10.43 -10.06 17.62
N GLN A 90 -10.75 -10.93 16.63
CA GLN A 90 -10.59 -10.64 15.21
C GLN A 90 -11.88 -10.89 14.38
N ASN A 91 -13.04 -10.83 15.03
CA ASN A 91 -14.35 -11.05 14.37
C ASN A 91 -15.32 -9.86 14.61
N PRO A 92 -14.99 -8.64 14.13
CA PRO A 92 -15.85 -7.47 14.30
C PRO A 92 -17.16 -7.57 13.49
N LEU A 93 -17.26 -8.50 12.53
CA LEU A 93 -18.49 -8.80 11.80
C LEU A 93 -19.52 -9.56 12.64
N GLU A 94 -19.15 -9.97 13.87
CA GLU A 94 -20.00 -10.76 14.78
C GLU A 94 -20.54 -12.05 14.15
N GLY A 95 -19.84 -12.56 13.12
CA GLY A 95 -20.17 -13.81 12.46
C GLY A 95 -20.07 -15.00 13.42
N GLU A 96 -20.88 -16.04 13.18
CA GLU A 96 -20.77 -17.32 13.88
C GLU A 96 -19.37 -17.90 13.74
N THR A 97 -18.66 -18.10 14.86
CA THR A 97 -17.33 -18.72 14.84
C THR A 97 -17.45 -20.23 14.80
N ILE A 98 -16.96 -20.85 13.74
CA ILE A 98 -16.94 -22.30 13.56
C ILE A 98 -15.53 -22.81 13.80
N LEU A 99 -15.41 -23.64 14.83
CA LEU A 99 -14.16 -24.33 15.14
C LEU A 99 -13.97 -25.54 14.24
N VAL A 100 -12.92 -25.50 13.44
CA VAL A 100 -12.48 -26.61 12.60
C VAL A 100 -11.38 -27.37 13.33
N PRO A 101 -11.50 -28.69 13.58
CA PRO A 101 -10.41 -29.43 14.22
C PRO A 101 -9.11 -29.30 13.42
N TRP A 102 -8.00 -28.96 14.08
CA TRP A 102 -6.70 -28.68 13.41
C TRP A 102 -6.19 -29.85 12.55
N TYR A 103 -6.64 -31.06 12.80
CA TYR A 103 -6.29 -32.29 12.09
C TYR A 103 -7.24 -32.63 10.93
N THR A 104 -8.17 -31.71 10.57
CA THR A 104 -9.08 -31.81 9.42
C THR A 104 -8.77 -30.71 8.41
N PHE A 105 -9.32 -30.84 7.20
CA PHE A 105 -9.09 -29.85 6.15
C PHE A 105 -10.22 -28.81 6.10
N MET A 106 -9.85 -27.54 6.01
CA MET A 106 -10.78 -26.43 5.85
C MET A 106 -11.71 -26.60 4.63
N ASP A 107 -11.15 -27.16 3.55
CA ASP A 107 -11.85 -27.46 2.30
C ASP A 107 -13.11 -28.31 2.49
N GLU A 108 -13.09 -29.28 3.43
CA GLU A 108 -14.24 -30.13 3.72
C GLU A 108 -15.41 -29.32 4.29
N TYR A 109 -15.12 -28.35 5.14
CA TYR A 109 -16.13 -27.47 5.74
C TYR A 109 -16.70 -26.51 4.71
N VAL A 110 -15.84 -25.91 3.88
CA VAL A 110 -16.26 -25.03 2.79
C VAL A 110 -17.11 -25.79 1.78
N SER A 111 -16.67 -27.00 1.36
CA SER A 111 -17.41 -27.85 0.42
C SER A 111 -18.84 -28.18 0.92
N LYS A 112 -18.98 -28.50 2.21
CA LYS A 112 -20.31 -28.76 2.81
C LYS A 112 -21.21 -27.54 2.79
N MET A 113 -20.66 -26.34 3.00
CA MET A 113 -21.41 -25.06 2.96
C MET A 113 -21.81 -24.67 1.54
N ALA A 114 -20.98 -25.04 0.57
CA ALA A 114 -21.18 -24.76 -0.85
C ALA A 114 -22.04 -25.81 -1.56
N GLU A 115 -22.47 -26.89 -0.89
CA GLU A 115 -23.24 -27.96 -1.53
C GLU A 115 -24.55 -27.43 -2.15
N GLY A 116 -24.68 -27.66 -3.47
CA GLY A 116 -25.85 -27.18 -4.25
C GLY A 116 -25.90 -25.66 -4.47
N LYS A 117 -24.81 -24.93 -4.22
CA LYS A 117 -24.70 -23.46 -4.33
C LYS A 117 -23.49 -23.06 -5.15
N ILE A 118 -23.53 -21.87 -5.72
CA ILE A 118 -22.42 -21.27 -6.46
C ILE A 118 -21.58 -20.42 -5.51
N PHE A 119 -20.55 -21.02 -4.90
CA PHE A 119 -19.61 -20.31 -4.06
C PHE A 119 -18.35 -19.94 -4.86
N VAL A 120 -17.79 -18.78 -4.53
CA VAL A 120 -16.50 -18.28 -5.04
C VAL A 120 -15.55 -18.01 -3.89
N SER A 121 -14.27 -17.80 -4.17
CA SER A 121 -13.30 -17.44 -3.14
C SER A 121 -12.16 -16.59 -3.68
N ASP A 122 -11.35 -16.05 -2.79
CA ASP A 122 -10.12 -15.33 -3.11
C ASP A 122 -8.88 -16.22 -3.30
N THR A 123 -9.03 -17.54 -3.14
CA THR A 123 -7.90 -18.50 -3.25
C THR A 123 -8.20 -19.72 -4.13
N GLY A 124 -9.46 -19.96 -4.48
CA GLY A 124 -9.89 -21.19 -5.13
C GLY A 124 -10.05 -22.38 -4.17
N ILE A 125 -10.16 -22.13 -2.85
CA ILE A 125 -10.35 -23.14 -1.81
C ILE A 125 -11.54 -24.05 -2.14
N ALA A 126 -11.41 -25.32 -1.85
CA ALA A 126 -12.45 -26.33 -2.10
C ALA A 126 -12.92 -26.42 -3.56
N GLY A 127 -12.09 -26.00 -4.52
CA GLY A 127 -12.43 -26.01 -5.96
C GLY A 127 -13.39 -24.90 -6.39
N THR A 128 -13.61 -23.90 -5.56
CA THR A 128 -14.40 -22.70 -5.93
C THR A 128 -13.67 -21.85 -6.98
N LYS A 129 -14.42 -21.07 -7.77
CA LYS A 129 -13.82 -20.08 -8.69
C LYS A 129 -13.05 -19.04 -7.87
N ASN A 130 -11.80 -18.78 -8.27
CA ASN A 130 -11.00 -17.68 -7.70
C ASN A 130 -11.45 -16.35 -8.33
N VAL A 131 -11.83 -15.39 -7.48
CA VAL A 131 -12.32 -14.05 -7.86
C VAL A 131 -11.47 -12.92 -7.25
N GLN A 132 -10.19 -13.19 -7.00
CA GLN A 132 -9.29 -12.22 -6.36
C GLN A 132 -9.18 -10.92 -7.18
N GLU A 133 -9.11 -11.01 -8.49
CA GLU A 133 -9.01 -9.82 -9.35
C GLU A 133 -10.25 -8.93 -9.27
N GLU A 134 -11.43 -9.55 -9.18
CA GLU A 134 -12.70 -8.85 -9.01
C GLU A 134 -12.79 -8.17 -7.63
N LEU A 135 -12.32 -8.84 -6.57
CA LEU A 135 -12.28 -8.30 -5.20
C LEU A 135 -11.31 -7.12 -5.08
N VAL A 136 -10.17 -7.15 -5.77
CA VAL A 136 -9.24 -6.01 -5.83
C VAL A 136 -9.97 -4.76 -6.33
N ARG A 137 -10.75 -4.87 -7.40
CA ARG A 137 -11.51 -3.74 -7.95
C ARG A 137 -12.54 -3.19 -6.97
N LEU A 138 -13.21 -4.07 -6.19
CA LEU A 138 -14.20 -3.66 -5.20
C LEU A 138 -13.59 -2.87 -4.04
N ARG A 139 -12.34 -3.16 -3.66
CA ARG A 139 -11.70 -2.58 -2.47
C ARG A 139 -10.77 -1.40 -2.77
N MET A 140 -10.50 -1.10 -4.03
CA MET A 140 -9.61 0.00 -4.42
C MET A 140 -10.20 1.37 -4.14
N GLN A 141 -11.51 1.53 -4.26
CA GLN A 141 -12.20 2.76 -3.86
C GLN A 141 -12.30 2.84 -2.34
N LEU A 142 -11.58 3.80 -1.77
CA LEU A 142 -11.50 3.96 -0.32
C LEU A 142 -12.73 4.67 0.23
N CYS A 143 -13.29 4.15 1.30
CA CYS A 143 -14.31 4.85 2.07
C CYS A 143 -13.70 5.99 2.90
N PRO A 144 -14.50 6.96 3.40
CA PRO A 144 -14.00 8.10 4.18
C PRO A 144 -13.17 7.69 5.41
N GLU A 145 -13.51 6.60 6.06
CA GLU A 145 -12.82 6.07 7.25
C GLU A 145 -11.44 5.53 6.86
N GLU A 146 -11.33 4.86 5.74
CA GLU A 146 -10.05 4.37 5.21
C GLU A 146 -9.14 5.53 4.83
N VAL A 147 -9.67 6.59 4.23
CA VAL A 147 -8.91 7.81 3.92
C VAL A 147 -8.39 8.46 5.21
N LEU A 148 -9.19 8.53 6.28
CA LEU A 148 -8.74 9.05 7.58
C LEU A 148 -7.60 8.19 8.16
N ARG A 149 -7.70 6.88 8.07
CA ARG A 149 -6.62 5.96 8.48
C ARG A 149 -5.37 6.13 7.62
N TYR A 150 -5.52 6.31 6.31
CA TYR A 150 -4.39 6.58 5.43
C TYR A 150 -3.65 7.87 5.79
N ARG A 151 -4.37 8.93 6.12
CA ARG A 151 -3.76 10.17 6.63
C ARG A 151 -2.98 9.95 7.92
N GLU A 152 -3.55 9.21 8.88
CA GLU A 152 -2.87 8.84 10.13
C GLU A 152 -1.60 8.04 9.88
N ILE A 153 -1.71 6.95 9.11
CA ILE A 153 -0.59 6.04 8.83
C ILE A 153 0.49 6.76 8.02
N GLY A 154 0.10 7.48 6.97
CA GLY A 154 1.03 8.21 6.12
C GLY A 154 1.86 9.22 6.90
N GLN A 155 1.21 10.03 7.75
CA GLN A 155 1.92 10.98 8.61
C GLN A 155 2.79 10.31 9.68
N THR A 156 2.34 9.19 10.24
CA THR A 156 3.13 8.40 11.20
C THR A 156 4.39 7.85 10.54
N CYS A 157 4.25 7.21 9.39
CA CYS A 157 5.38 6.64 8.65
C CYS A 157 6.34 7.72 8.14
N ALA A 158 5.82 8.86 7.64
CA ALA A 158 6.65 9.99 7.23
C ALA A 158 7.53 10.49 8.38
N LYS A 159 6.95 10.74 9.56
CA LYS A 159 7.71 11.15 10.76
C LYS A 159 8.76 10.13 11.15
N ILE A 160 8.46 8.84 11.08
CA ILE A 160 9.41 7.76 11.41
C ILE A 160 10.57 7.75 10.43
N VAL A 161 10.30 7.67 9.11
CA VAL A 161 11.34 7.60 8.07
C VAL A 161 12.22 8.86 8.09
N GLU A 162 11.58 10.03 8.12
CA GLU A 162 12.28 11.31 8.14
C GLU A 162 13.10 11.50 9.43
N GLY A 163 12.58 11.03 10.58
CA GLY A 163 13.30 11.01 11.84
C GLY A 163 14.54 10.10 11.78
N VAL A 164 14.40 8.88 11.25
CA VAL A 164 15.53 7.95 11.04
C VAL A 164 16.58 8.56 10.11
N CYS A 165 16.17 9.18 9.02
CA CYS A 165 17.08 9.88 8.10
C CYS A 165 17.84 11.03 8.78
N ARG A 166 17.17 11.81 9.64
CA ARG A 166 17.83 12.89 10.41
C ARG A 166 18.80 12.35 11.46
N ASP A 167 18.51 11.22 12.07
CA ASP A 167 19.35 10.62 13.11
C ASP A 167 20.52 9.82 12.54
N ALA A 168 20.42 9.32 11.30
CA ALA A 168 21.46 8.55 10.64
C ALA A 168 22.77 9.33 10.51
N ARG A 169 23.91 8.61 10.59
CA ARG A 169 25.27 9.18 10.58
C ARG A 169 26.22 8.30 9.78
N PRO A 170 27.23 8.87 9.14
CA PRO A 170 28.35 8.10 8.60
C PRO A 170 28.97 7.18 9.66
N GLY A 171 29.36 5.97 9.22
CA GLY A 171 29.90 4.92 10.07
C GLY A 171 28.90 3.95 10.66
N GLN A 172 27.62 4.27 10.68
CA GLN A 172 26.57 3.29 10.96
C GLN A 172 26.44 2.30 9.79
N THR A 173 26.00 1.07 10.06
CA THR A 173 25.68 0.11 9.00
C THR A 173 24.25 0.31 8.47
N GLU A 174 24.01 -0.16 7.24
CA GLU A 174 22.65 -0.17 6.67
C GLU A 174 21.67 -0.98 7.56
N GLU A 175 22.14 -2.10 8.14
CA GLU A 175 21.36 -2.94 9.06
C GLU A 175 21.04 -2.21 10.37
N GLU A 176 21.93 -1.39 10.93
CA GLU A 176 21.65 -0.58 12.12
C GLU A 176 20.53 0.43 11.84
N VAL A 177 20.56 1.12 10.69
CA VAL A 177 19.51 2.06 10.28
C VAL A 177 18.19 1.34 10.02
N ALA A 178 18.23 0.20 9.34
CA ALA A 178 17.05 -0.62 9.09
C ALA A 178 16.41 -1.16 10.38
N SER A 179 17.25 -1.54 11.35
CA SER A 179 16.78 -2.01 12.66
C SER A 179 16.09 -0.91 13.45
N GLU A 180 16.65 0.30 13.44
CA GLU A 180 16.05 1.48 14.08
C GLU A 180 14.71 1.84 13.42
N LEU A 181 14.63 1.82 12.07
CA LEU A 181 13.41 2.05 11.32
C LEU A 181 12.31 1.05 11.73
N LYS A 182 12.63 -0.24 11.72
CA LYS A 182 11.69 -1.30 12.13
C LYS A 182 11.23 -1.12 13.57
N CYS A 183 12.16 -0.80 14.48
CA CYS A 183 11.83 -0.60 15.88
C CYS A 183 10.86 0.57 16.08
N ARG A 184 11.06 1.70 15.40
CA ARG A 184 10.15 2.86 15.46
C ARG A 184 8.77 2.52 14.86
N CYS A 185 8.72 1.81 13.73
CA CYS A 185 7.46 1.35 13.15
C CYS A 185 6.65 0.49 14.12
N LEU A 186 7.29 -0.53 14.71
CA LEU A 186 6.61 -1.44 15.63
C LEU A 186 6.10 -0.74 16.90
N LYS A 187 6.79 0.28 17.41
CA LYS A 187 6.34 1.09 18.54
C LYS A 187 5.03 1.86 18.24
N GLU A 188 4.85 2.27 16.99
CA GLU A 188 3.65 2.98 16.53
C GLU A 188 2.55 2.03 15.99
N GLY A 189 2.77 0.71 16.11
CA GLY A 189 1.84 -0.31 15.64
C GLY A 189 1.81 -0.46 14.10
N VAL A 190 2.84 0.02 13.43
CA VAL A 190 3.06 -0.17 11.99
C VAL A 190 3.88 -1.43 11.76
N SER A 191 3.41 -2.32 10.87
CA SER A 191 4.18 -3.46 10.37
C SER A 191 5.13 -2.97 9.26
N PRO A 192 6.46 -3.07 9.43
CA PRO A 192 7.42 -2.66 8.39
C PRO A 192 7.65 -3.80 7.40
N ASP A 193 6.71 -4.03 6.48
CA ASP A 193 6.68 -5.20 5.60
C ASP A 193 7.76 -5.14 4.51
N CYS A 194 8.14 -3.94 4.07
CA CYS A 194 9.24 -3.71 3.16
C CYS A 194 10.18 -2.64 3.73
N VAL A 195 11.42 -3.02 4.05
CA VAL A 195 12.47 -2.10 4.49
C VAL A 195 13.69 -2.26 3.62
N LEU A 196 14.00 -1.21 2.85
CA LEU A 196 15.24 -1.14 2.08
C LEU A 196 16.08 0.02 2.60
N VAL A 197 17.34 -0.26 2.84
CA VAL A 197 18.33 0.73 3.20
C VAL A 197 19.57 0.48 2.36
N GLY A 198 19.94 1.46 1.56
CA GLY A 198 21.15 1.41 0.75
C GLY A 198 22.00 2.64 0.95
N SER A 199 23.32 2.48 0.80
CA SER A 199 24.27 3.56 0.94
C SER A 199 25.24 3.62 -0.23
N ASP A 200 25.66 4.83 -0.58
CA ASP A 200 26.72 5.13 -1.51
C ASP A 200 26.57 4.41 -2.88
N GLU A 201 27.57 3.63 -3.32
CA GLU A 201 27.51 2.90 -4.58
C GLU A 201 26.37 1.86 -4.66
N ARG A 202 25.83 1.41 -3.52
CA ARG A 202 24.70 0.47 -3.54
C ARG A 202 23.41 1.12 -4.00
N ILE A 203 23.22 2.43 -3.78
CA ILE A 203 22.09 3.20 -4.33
C ILE A 203 22.21 3.29 -5.85
N LEU A 204 23.42 3.38 -6.38
CA LEU A 204 23.67 3.41 -7.83
C LEU A 204 23.44 2.03 -8.47
N ASN A 205 23.85 0.96 -7.79
CA ASN A 205 23.91 -0.38 -8.36
C ASN A 205 22.61 -1.16 -8.21
N TYR A 206 21.78 -0.86 -7.22
CA TYR A 206 20.60 -1.65 -6.88
C TYR A 206 19.34 -0.80 -6.76
N ARG A 207 18.25 -1.24 -7.41
CA ARG A 207 16.92 -0.61 -7.27
C ARG A 207 16.29 -0.96 -5.91
N HIS A 208 16.57 -2.16 -5.42
CA HIS A 208 16.13 -2.65 -4.13
C HIS A 208 17.34 -3.06 -3.27
N PRO A 209 18.06 -2.10 -2.67
CA PRO A 209 19.21 -2.40 -1.82
C PRO A 209 18.73 -2.96 -0.48
N VAL A 210 18.74 -4.29 -0.35
CA VAL A 210 18.50 -4.96 0.94
C VAL A 210 19.61 -4.57 1.90
N PRO A 211 19.32 -4.18 3.16
CA PRO A 211 20.31 -3.76 4.13
C PRO A 211 21.42 -4.79 4.36
N THR A 212 22.65 -4.31 4.50
CA THR A 212 23.83 -5.11 4.81
C THR A 212 24.65 -4.48 5.93
N ASP A 213 25.78 -5.12 6.28
CA ASP A 213 26.77 -4.61 7.23
C ASP A 213 27.65 -3.47 6.66
N LYS A 214 27.40 -3.05 5.39
CA LYS A 214 28.10 -1.91 4.78
C LYS A 214 27.88 -0.65 5.60
N LYS A 215 28.98 0.03 5.91
CA LYS A 215 28.97 1.32 6.59
C LYS A 215 28.66 2.46 5.61
N ILE A 216 27.77 3.33 6.05
CA ILE A 216 27.40 4.55 5.34
C ILE A 216 28.60 5.50 5.35
N GLU A 217 28.91 6.08 4.20
CA GLU A 217 29.99 7.08 4.04
C GLU A 217 29.41 8.46 3.66
N ASN A 218 28.77 8.58 2.51
CA ASN A 218 28.37 9.85 1.92
C ASN A 218 26.87 9.99 1.68
N SER A 219 26.17 8.89 1.45
CA SER A 219 24.75 8.93 1.12
C SER A 219 23.99 7.74 1.67
N LEU A 220 22.68 7.95 1.86
CA LEU A 220 21.75 6.98 2.41
C LEU A 220 20.42 7.11 1.69
N MET A 221 19.83 6.00 1.26
CA MET A 221 18.45 5.89 0.81
C MET A 221 17.69 4.98 1.77
N VAL A 222 16.55 5.45 2.25
CA VAL A 222 15.64 4.71 3.13
C VAL A 222 14.28 4.56 2.45
N VAL A 223 13.83 3.32 2.31
CA VAL A 223 12.52 2.97 1.76
C VAL A 223 11.72 2.23 2.81
N LEU A 224 10.48 2.61 2.98
CA LEU A 224 9.52 1.93 3.84
C LEU A 224 8.27 1.56 3.06
N GLY A 225 7.92 0.27 3.07
CA GLY A 225 6.56 -0.23 2.89
C GLY A 225 6.02 -0.60 4.26
N GLY A 226 5.04 0.15 4.76
CA GLY A 226 4.47 -0.06 6.09
C GLY A 226 2.98 -0.36 6.03
N GLU A 227 2.50 -1.26 6.90
CA GLU A 227 1.08 -1.62 7.01
C GLU A 227 0.55 -1.29 8.40
N LYS A 228 -0.65 -0.71 8.47
CA LYS A 228 -1.44 -0.58 9.70
C LYS A 228 -2.93 -0.58 9.32
N TYR A 229 -3.74 -1.31 10.08
CA TYR A 229 -5.18 -1.51 9.78
C TYR A 229 -5.45 -2.22 8.45
N GLY A 230 -4.45 -2.93 7.88
CA GLY A 230 -4.48 -3.52 6.56
C GLY A 230 -4.09 -2.58 5.42
N LEU A 231 -4.07 -1.26 5.67
CA LEU A 231 -3.71 -0.26 4.66
C LEU A 231 -2.19 -0.11 4.55
N ASN A 232 -1.71 -0.05 3.32
CA ASN A 232 -0.29 -0.04 3.00
C ASN A 232 0.17 1.33 2.53
N ILE A 233 1.30 1.81 3.04
CA ILE A 233 2.02 2.97 2.54
C ILE A 233 3.35 2.57 1.92
N SER A 234 3.83 3.36 0.98
CA SER A 234 5.20 3.28 0.45
C SER A 234 5.77 4.68 0.35
N MET A 235 7.04 4.82 0.77
CA MET A 235 7.75 6.08 0.66
C MET A 235 9.26 5.88 0.62
N THR A 236 9.97 6.83 -0.01
CA THR A 236 11.43 6.85 -0.08
C THR A 236 11.97 8.21 0.36
N ARG A 237 13.09 8.21 1.09
CA ARG A 237 13.87 9.41 1.41
C ARG A 237 15.34 9.20 1.13
N ILE A 238 16.01 10.24 0.66
CA ILE A 238 17.45 10.24 0.35
C ILE A 238 18.16 11.31 1.19
N VAL A 239 19.30 10.94 1.74
CA VAL A 239 20.19 11.82 2.55
C VAL A 239 21.58 11.82 1.95
N TYR A 240 22.20 13.00 1.92
CA TYR A 240 23.62 13.15 1.64
C TYR A 240 24.33 13.79 2.83
N PHE A 241 25.42 13.18 3.25
CA PHE A 241 26.31 13.67 4.30
C PHE A 241 27.42 14.52 3.64
N GLY A 242 27.07 15.76 3.28
CA GLY A 242 27.91 16.68 2.54
C GLY A 242 27.29 17.08 1.18
N PRO A 243 28.11 17.54 0.23
CA PRO A 243 27.62 18.01 -1.06
C PRO A 243 27.07 16.84 -1.91
N VAL A 244 25.91 17.06 -2.50
CA VAL A 244 25.35 16.12 -3.49
C VAL A 244 26.16 16.26 -4.79
N PRO A 245 26.68 15.16 -5.37
CA PRO A 245 27.35 15.19 -6.66
C PRO A 245 26.47 15.79 -7.76
N GLU A 246 27.02 16.57 -8.68
CA GLU A 246 26.24 17.27 -9.71
C GLU A 246 25.44 16.31 -10.60
N GLU A 247 26.04 15.20 -10.99
CA GLU A 247 25.36 14.14 -11.75
C GLU A 247 24.13 13.58 -11.02
N ILE A 248 24.20 13.44 -9.68
CA ILE A 248 23.07 12.97 -8.88
C ILE A 248 21.99 14.05 -8.79
N LYS A 249 22.35 15.33 -8.68
CA LYS A 249 21.37 16.42 -8.71
C LYS A 249 20.59 16.45 -10.02
N GLU A 250 21.30 16.38 -11.15
CA GLU A 250 20.66 16.34 -12.48
C GLU A 250 19.71 15.14 -12.62
N ARG A 251 20.15 13.94 -12.21
CA ARG A 251 19.30 12.75 -12.20
C ARG A 251 18.10 12.90 -11.29
N TYR A 252 18.32 13.47 -10.09
CA TYR A 252 17.23 13.66 -9.13
C TYR A 252 16.20 14.67 -9.65
N GLU A 253 16.63 15.77 -10.27
CA GLU A 253 15.75 16.74 -10.91
C GLU A 253 14.87 16.09 -11.99
N LYS A 254 15.45 15.22 -12.83
CA LYS A 254 14.69 14.48 -13.82
C LYS A 254 13.72 13.48 -13.19
N THR A 255 14.15 12.76 -12.14
CA THR A 255 13.29 11.81 -11.42
C THR A 255 12.13 12.56 -10.74
N ALA A 256 12.40 13.70 -10.10
CA ALA A 256 11.41 14.54 -9.46
C ALA A 256 10.40 15.10 -10.48
N TYR A 257 10.87 15.53 -11.67
CA TYR A 257 10.00 15.98 -12.74
C TYR A 257 9.09 14.87 -13.27
N ILE A 258 9.64 13.67 -13.53
CA ILE A 258 8.84 12.50 -13.93
C ILE A 258 7.80 12.19 -12.86
N PHE A 259 8.20 12.19 -11.58
CA PHE A 259 7.29 11.91 -10.47
C PHE A 259 6.17 12.95 -10.37
N ALA A 260 6.50 14.24 -10.45
CA ALA A 260 5.51 15.33 -10.44
C ALA A 260 4.52 15.20 -11.60
N CYS A 261 5.01 14.93 -12.82
CA CYS A 261 4.15 14.67 -13.97
C CYS A 261 3.23 13.46 -13.73
N MET A 262 3.78 12.37 -13.18
CA MET A 262 3.00 11.16 -12.86
C MET A 262 1.84 11.48 -11.89
N GLN A 263 2.07 12.34 -10.90
CA GLN A 263 1.05 12.76 -9.95
C GLN A 263 -0.01 13.65 -10.61
N CYS A 264 0.42 14.71 -11.31
CA CYS A 264 -0.49 15.72 -11.83
C CYS A 264 -1.30 15.27 -13.08
N MET A 265 -0.83 14.26 -13.83
CA MET A 265 -1.53 13.81 -15.03
C MET A 265 -2.62 12.77 -14.78
N MET A 266 -2.72 12.21 -13.56
CA MET A 266 -3.80 11.28 -13.21
C MET A 266 -5.16 11.96 -13.30
N LYS A 267 -6.13 11.29 -13.92
CA LYS A 267 -7.51 11.78 -14.09
C LYS A 267 -8.49 10.63 -14.04
N GLU A 268 -9.69 10.90 -13.53
CA GLU A 268 -10.83 9.99 -13.61
C GLU A 268 -11.04 9.47 -15.03
N GLY A 269 -11.17 8.14 -15.17
CA GLY A 269 -11.41 7.44 -16.44
C GLY A 269 -10.21 7.37 -17.38
N MET A 270 -9.01 7.81 -16.97
CA MET A 270 -7.80 7.62 -17.78
C MET A 270 -7.38 6.15 -17.73
N SER A 271 -7.21 5.51 -18.90
CA SER A 271 -6.69 4.14 -18.93
C SER A 271 -5.24 4.08 -18.46
N TYR A 272 -4.86 3.00 -17.73
CA TYR A 272 -3.47 2.80 -17.33
C TYR A 272 -2.53 2.64 -18.55
N GLN A 273 -3.01 2.14 -19.68
CA GLN A 273 -2.23 2.08 -20.93
C GLN A 273 -1.84 3.48 -21.41
N GLU A 274 -2.81 4.42 -21.49
CA GLU A 274 -2.54 5.80 -21.85
C GLU A 274 -1.60 6.46 -20.85
N TYR A 275 -1.86 6.27 -19.55
CA TYR A 275 -1.02 6.78 -18.47
C TYR A 275 0.41 6.28 -18.60
N PHE A 276 0.61 4.97 -18.77
CA PHE A 276 1.95 4.37 -18.85
C PHE A 276 2.70 4.78 -20.12
N ALA A 277 2.01 4.94 -21.25
CA ALA A 277 2.61 5.45 -22.47
C ALA A 277 3.16 6.89 -22.28
N LYS A 278 2.45 7.73 -21.51
CA LYS A 278 2.95 9.05 -21.13
C LYS A 278 4.16 8.96 -20.21
N VAL A 279 4.17 8.04 -19.25
CA VAL A 279 5.34 7.79 -18.37
C VAL A 279 6.57 7.40 -19.20
N GLN A 280 6.43 6.49 -20.15
CA GLN A 280 7.52 6.11 -21.05
C GLN A 280 8.09 7.32 -21.82
N LYS A 281 7.20 8.19 -22.32
CA LYS A 281 7.60 9.41 -23.02
C LYS A 281 8.32 10.40 -22.10
N LEU A 282 7.92 10.54 -20.85
CA LEU A 282 8.62 11.37 -19.87
C LEU A 282 10.06 10.91 -19.64
N TYR A 283 10.31 9.61 -19.59
CA TYR A 283 11.67 9.06 -19.50
C TYR A 283 12.50 9.34 -20.76
N GLU A 284 11.91 9.20 -21.97
CA GLU A 284 12.55 9.54 -23.23
C GLU A 284 12.92 11.03 -23.27
N GLU A 285 11.99 11.93 -22.98
CA GLU A 285 12.19 13.38 -22.96
C GLU A 285 13.23 13.82 -21.91
N ALA A 286 13.30 13.09 -20.79
CA ALA A 286 14.34 13.31 -19.78
C ALA A 286 15.74 12.85 -20.20
N GLY A 287 15.87 12.11 -21.32
CA GLY A 287 17.13 11.53 -21.82
C GLY A 287 17.50 10.19 -21.16
N TYR A 288 16.53 9.51 -20.55
CA TYR A 288 16.70 8.23 -19.84
C TYR A 288 15.78 7.15 -20.39
N ASP A 289 15.63 7.07 -21.71
CA ASP A 289 14.85 6.03 -22.36
C ASP A 289 15.31 4.63 -21.93
N GLY A 290 14.35 3.79 -21.55
CA GLY A 290 14.61 2.43 -21.09
C GLY A 290 14.86 2.28 -19.58
N GLU A 291 15.12 3.33 -18.82
CA GLU A 291 15.27 3.25 -17.34
C GLU A 291 13.99 2.70 -16.66
N TRP A 292 12.82 3.03 -17.19
CA TRP A 292 11.54 2.49 -16.71
C TRP A 292 11.44 0.95 -16.78
N LYS A 293 12.23 0.30 -17.64
CA LYS A 293 12.29 -1.16 -17.78
C LYS A 293 13.07 -1.84 -16.64
N LEU A 294 13.90 -1.08 -15.92
CA LEU A 294 14.77 -1.60 -14.87
C LEU A 294 14.10 -1.65 -13.50
N HIS A 295 12.91 -1.06 -13.36
CA HIS A 295 12.13 -1.04 -12.13
C HIS A 295 10.66 -0.79 -12.46
N HIS A 296 9.73 -1.44 -11.76
CA HIS A 296 8.30 -1.11 -11.91
C HIS A 296 8.03 0.32 -11.45
N GLN A 297 7.05 0.97 -12.08
CA GLN A 297 6.76 2.37 -11.78
C GLN A 297 5.77 2.57 -10.62
N GLY A 298 5.25 1.46 -10.07
CA GLY A 298 4.24 1.48 -9.02
C GLY A 298 2.85 1.13 -9.53
N GLY A 299 1.85 1.66 -8.86
CA GLY A 299 0.44 1.43 -9.17
C GLY A 299 -0.48 1.76 -8.00
N PRO A 300 -1.76 1.41 -8.08
CA PRO A 300 -2.69 1.56 -6.98
C PRO A 300 -2.26 0.74 -5.77
N THR A 301 -2.54 1.28 -4.59
CA THR A 301 -2.24 0.69 -3.28
C THR A 301 -3.48 0.78 -2.40
N GLY A 302 -3.60 -0.15 -1.46
CA GLY A 302 -4.73 -0.25 -0.56
C GLY A 302 -4.45 -1.27 0.52
N TYR A 303 -5.15 -2.37 0.49
CA TYR A 303 -4.95 -3.52 1.36
C TYR A 303 -3.80 -4.43 0.91
N ALA A 304 -3.19 -4.12 -0.22
CA ALA A 304 -1.92 -4.67 -0.66
C ALA A 304 -0.91 -3.53 -0.90
N CYS A 305 0.38 -3.80 -0.76
CA CYS A 305 1.46 -2.84 -1.04
C CYS A 305 1.36 -2.26 -2.47
N ARG A 306 0.91 -3.10 -3.40
CA ARG A 306 0.36 -2.73 -4.71
C ARG A 306 -0.81 -3.67 -4.97
N GLU A 307 -1.99 -3.12 -5.21
CA GLU A 307 -3.15 -3.92 -5.62
C GLU A 307 -2.84 -4.63 -6.93
N PHE A 308 -2.17 -3.92 -7.82
CA PHE A 308 -1.44 -4.47 -8.96
C PHE A 308 -0.32 -3.51 -9.39
N VAL A 309 0.71 -4.04 -10.03
CA VAL A 309 1.74 -3.23 -10.65
C VAL A 309 1.27 -2.83 -12.05
N VAL A 310 1.29 -1.52 -12.33
CA VAL A 310 0.90 -1.01 -13.64
C VAL A 310 2.00 -1.31 -14.67
N THR A 311 1.58 -1.87 -15.79
CA THR A 311 2.41 -2.23 -16.93
C THR A 311 1.84 -1.60 -18.22
N PRO A 312 2.58 -1.61 -19.35
CA PRO A 312 2.04 -1.16 -20.64
C PRO A 312 0.76 -1.90 -21.07
N GLU A 313 0.52 -3.10 -20.54
CA GLU A 313 -0.62 -3.97 -20.89
C GLU A 313 -1.82 -3.80 -19.95
N THR A 314 -1.70 -3.02 -18.88
CA THR A 314 -2.77 -2.84 -17.89
C THR A 314 -3.95 -2.10 -18.50
N SER A 315 -5.08 -2.77 -18.66
CA SER A 315 -6.25 -2.26 -19.41
C SER A 315 -7.31 -1.56 -18.56
N SER A 316 -7.20 -1.59 -17.22
CA SER A 316 -8.14 -0.88 -16.34
C SER A 316 -7.91 0.63 -16.33
N GLU A 317 -8.79 1.35 -15.67
CA GLU A 317 -8.79 2.82 -15.60
C GLU A 317 -8.45 3.31 -14.21
N ILE A 318 -7.98 4.56 -14.12
CA ILE A 318 -7.72 5.31 -12.89
C ILE A 318 -9.03 5.93 -12.42
N HIS A 319 -9.35 5.82 -11.13
CA HIS A 319 -10.55 6.44 -10.56
C HIS A 319 -10.22 7.36 -9.39
N GLU A 320 -11.03 8.42 -9.24
CA GLU A 320 -11.06 9.21 -8.00
C GLU A 320 -11.46 8.29 -6.84
N GLY A 321 -10.94 8.56 -5.65
CA GLY A 321 -11.16 7.71 -4.49
C GLY A 321 -10.16 6.56 -4.33
N GLU A 322 -9.19 6.45 -5.23
CA GLU A 322 -8.11 5.45 -5.15
C GLU A 322 -6.80 6.04 -4.60
N ALA A 323 -6.06 5.22 -3.87
CA ALA A 323 -4.71 5.54 -3.45
C ALA A 323 -3.66 4.92 -4.38
N PHE A 324 -2.54 5.62 -4.53
CA PHE A 324 -1.46 5.23 -5.42
C PHE A 324 -0.11 5.30 -4.71
N ALA A 325 0.80 4.40 -5.10
CA ALA A 325 2.18 4.49 -4.72
C ALA A 325 3.05 4.38 -5.97
N TRP A 326 3.35 5.53 -6.57
CA TRP A 326 4.26 5.65 -7.71
C TRP A 326 5.69 5.81 -7.23
N ASN A 327 6.64 5.18 -7.94
CA ASN A 327 8.03 5.11 -7.49
C ASN A 327 9.05 5.16 -8.65
N PRO A 328 8.99 6.18 -9.53
CA PRO A 328 9.94 6.31 -10.63
C PRO A 328 11.39 6.40 -10.13
N THR A 329 12.29 5.82 -10.90
CA THR A 329 13.73 5.79 -10.60
C THR A 329 14.55 6.14 -11.84
N ILE A 330 15.62 6.92 -11.65
CA ILE A 330 16.78 6.96 -12.53
C ILE A 330 17.95 6.46 -11.68
N GLN A 331 18.96 5.84 -12.28
CA GLN A 331 20.08 5.25 -11.54
C GLN A 331 20.61 6.18 -10.45
N GLY A 332 20.58 5.72 -9.19
CA GLY A 332 21.03 6.47 -8.02
C GLY A 332 19.99 7.40 -7.40
N THR A 333 18.78 7.47 -7.95
CA THR A 333 17.69 8.33 -7.47
C THR A 333 16.36 7.60 -7.45
N LYS A 334 15.44 8.04 -6.58
CA LYS A 334 14.08 7.52 -6.48
C LYS A 334 13.19 8.58 -5.82
N CYS A 335 12.00 8.78 -6.38
CA CYS A 335 10.92 9.51 -5.72
C CYS A 335 9.78 8.52 -5.46
N GLU A 336 9.24 8.52 -4.25
CA GLU A 336 8.14 7.62 -3.89
C GLU A 336 7.34 8.21 -2.73
N GLU A 337 6.05 8.35 -2.94
CA GLU A 337 5.06 8.73 -1.94
C GLU A 337 3.79 7.89 -2.15
N THR A 338 3.02 7.74 -1.07
CA THR A 338 1.63 7.28 -1.17
C THR A 338 0.73 8.50 -1.27
N THR A 339 -0.09 8.51 -2.32
CA THR A 339 -0.97 9.62 -2.68
C THR A 339 -2.40 9.13 -2.90
N TYR A 340 -3.34 10.06 -2.92
CA TYR A 340 -4.76 9.80 -3.08
C TYR A 340 -5.35 10.75 -4.12
N LEU A 341 -6.08 10.22 -5.09
CA LEU A 341 -6.71 11.00 -6.15
C LEU A 341 -8.10 11.46 -5.70
N THR A 342 -8.29 12.77 -5.72
CA THR A 342 -9.59 13.42 -5.44
C THR A 342 -10.05 14.25 -6.65
N ALA A 343 -11.30 14.68 -6.63
CA ALA A 343 -11.84 15.61 -7.64
C ALA A 343 -11.08 16.96 -7.69
N GLU A 344 -10.47 17.39 -6.57
CA GLU A 344 -9.69 18.61 -6.45
C GLU A 344 -8.21 18.42 -6.83
N GLY A 345 -7.74 17.17 -7.02
CA GLY A 345 -6.35 16.82 -7.33
C GLY A 345 -5.75 15.81 -6.39
N ILE A 346 -4.44 15.82 -6.23
CA ILE A 346 -3.68 14.82 -5.49
C ILE A 346 -3.42 15.25 -4.05
N GLU A 347 -3.80 14.40 -3.10
CA GLU A 347 -3.40 14.50 -1.69
C GLU A 347 -2.20 13.57 -1.43
N THR A 348 -1.13 14.07 -0.81
CA THR A 348 0.03 13.27 -0.43
C THR A 348 -0.05 12.89 1.05
N PHE A 349 -0.09 11.60 1.35
CA PHE A 349 -0.21 11.09 2.72
C PHE A 349 1.12 11.02 3.46
N THR A 350 2.23 10.76 2.75
CA THR A 350 3.51 10.33 3.31
C THR A 350 4.57 11.44 3.36
N ARG A 351 4.16 12.71 3.52
CA ARG A 351 5.07 13.84 3.60
C ARG A 351 4.78 14.72 4.82
N THR A 352 5.82 15.10 5.56
CA THR A 352 5.71 16.11 6.62
C THR A 352 6.10 17.50 6.11
N LYS A 353 5.74 18.54 6.87
CA LYS A 353 6.14 19.92 6.58
C LYS A 353 7.62 20.22 6.90
N ASP A 354 8.25 19.32 7.64
CA ASP A 354 9.63 19.52 8.13
C ASP A 354 10.68 18.95 7.17
N TRP A 355 10.26 18.10 6.20
CA TRP A 355 11.18 17.57 5.20
C TRP A 355 11.43 18.61 4.10
N PRO A 356 12.68 18.74 3.60
CA PRO A 356 12.95 19.61 2.46
C PRO A 356 12.15 19.15 1.24
N CYS A 357 11.50 20.11 0.59
CA CYS A 357 10.71 19.87 -0.62
C CYS A 357 11.12 20.86 -1.70
N ARG A 358 10.81 20.50 -2.94
CA ARG A 358 10.92 21.38 -4.11
C ARG A 358 9.58 21.43 -4.85
N GLU A 359 9.20 22.62 -5.26
CA GLU A 359 8.09 22.80 -6.18
C GLU A 359 8.56 22.48 -7.60
N VAL A 360 7.79 21.68 -8.31
CA VAL A 360 8.08 21.22 -9.67
C VAL A 360 6.92 21.62 -10.56
N GLU A 361 7.16 22.59 -11.46
CA GLU A 361 6.21 22.98 -12.49
C GLU A 361 6.12 21.91 -13.58
N THR A 362 4.91 21.51 -13.95
CA THR A 362 4.67 20.54 -15.03
C THR A 362 3.58 21.03 -15.98
N PRO A 363 3.47 20.48 -17.19
CA PRO A 363 2.36 20.79 -18.11
C PRO A 363 0.98 20.39 -17.57
N TYR A 364 0.93 19.63 -16.49
CA TYR A 364 -0.32 19.11 -15.89
C TYR A 364 -0.70 19.81 -14.58
N GLY A 365 0.17 20.69 -14.07
CA GLY A 365 0.06 21.39 -12.79
C GLY A 365 1.34 21.34 -11.98
N ASP A 366 1.38 22.06 -10.89
CA ASP A 366 2.53 22.13 -10.00
C ASP A 366 2.42 21.07 -8.90
N TYR A 367 3.54 20.44 -8.55
CA TYR A 367 3.57 19.44 -7.49
C TYR A 367 4.82 19.59 -6.62
N GLU A 368 4.61 19.52 -5.33
CA GLU A 368 5.70 19.57 -4.36
C GLU A 368 6.28 18.17 -4.14
N VAL A 369 7.56 17.98 -4.46
CA VAL A 369 8.29 16.71 -4.33
C VAL A 369 9.25 16.78 -3.14
N ALA A 370 9.31 15.72 -2.33
CA ALA A 370 10.31 15.59 -1.26
C ALA A 370 11.72 15.66 -1.86
N ASP A 371 12.58 16.53 -1.35
CA ASP A 371 13.94 16.73 -1.85
C ASP A 371 14.99 15.91 -1.08
N ILE A 372 16.21 15.88 -1.57
CA ILE A 372 17.36 15.27 -0.88
C ILE A 372 17.70 16.08 0.37
N LEU A 373 17.73 15.42 1.53
CA LEU A 373 18.20 16.03 2.77
C LEU A 373 19.73 16.12 2.76
N ARG A 374 20.27 17.30 3.01
CA ARG A 374 21.74 17.53 3.16
C ARG A 374 22.08 17.71 4.63
N LYS A 375 23.13 17.03 5.06
CA LYS A 375 23.61 17.06 6.45
C LYS A 375 25.09 17.37 6.48
#